data_0253d6f41c51aea41017c5ea43d641f8
#
_entry.id   0253d6f41c51aea41017c5ea43d641f8
#
_cell.length_a   1.000
_cell.length_b   1.000
_cell.length_c   1.000
_cell.angle_alpha   90.00
_cell.angle_beta   90.00
_cell.angle_gamma   90.00
#
_symmetry.space_group_name_H-M   'P 1'
#
loop_
_entity.id
_entity.type
_entity.pdbx_description
1 polymer ?
#
loop_
_entity_poly.entity_id
_entity_poly.type
_entity_poly.pdbx_seq_one_letter_code
_entity_poly.pdbx_strand_id
1 'polypeptide(L)' 'QLIFKGNYINGIENGVFEEFDIYGKKISKIKYNEGIILWEKDYTEKYH' A
#
# COMPACT_ATOMS: atom_id res chain seq x y z
N GLN A 1 -11.22 9.44 -3.06
CA GLN A 1 -10.26 8.93 -4.01
C GLN A 1 -8.95 8.60 -3.34
N LEU A 2 -8.36 7.48 -3.67
CA LEU A 2 -7.14 7.02 -3.01
C LEU A 2 -5.94 7.17 -3.93
N ILE A 3 -4.79 7.38 -3.32
CA ILE A 3 -3.52 7.46 -4.03
C ILE A 3 -2.69 6.28 -3.60
N PHE A 4 -2.17 5.55 -4.58
CA PHE A 4 -1.44 4.33 -4.35
C PHE A 4 -0.05 4.52 -4.93
N LYS A 5 0.98 4.35 -4.10
CA LYS A 5 2.36 4.57 -4.51
C LYS A 5 3.19 3.33 -4.25
N GLY A 6 4.06 3.02 -5.19
CA GLY A 6 4.94 1.89 -5.02
C GLY A 6 5.79 1.68 -6.26
N ASN A 7 6.50 0.57 -6.30
CA ASN A 7 7.38 0.25 -7.41
C ASN A 7 6.89 -0.97 -8.15
N TYR A 8 7.13 -0.95 -9.45
CA TYR A 8 6.81 -2.08 -10.30
C TYR A 8 8.09 -2.51 -11.01
N ILE A 9 8.23 -3.81 -11.19
CA ILE A 9 9.31 -4.36 -12.00
C ILE A 9 8.65 -5.21 -13.06
N ASN A 10 8.86 -4.84 -14.33
CA ASN A 10 8.22 -5.53 -15.45
C ASN A 10 6.70 -5.58 -15.30
N GLY A 11 6.13 -4.47 -14.79
CA GLY A 11 4.68 -4.39 -14.65
C GLY A 11 4.11 -5.11 -13.46
N ILE A 12 4.97 -5.66 -12.60
CA ILE A 12 4.52 -6.44 -11.44
C ILE A 12 4.94 -5.72 -10.17
N GLU A 13 4.05 -5.68 -9.20
CA GLU A 13 4.33 -4.99 -7.93
C GLU A 13 5.54 -5.61 -7.25
N ASN A 14 6.42 -4.75 -6.75
CA ASN A 14 7.60 -5.21 -6.04
C ASN A 14 8.01 -4.17 -5.02
N GLY A 15 8.24 -4.61 -3.77
CA GLY A 15 8.63 -3.72 -2.71
C GLY A 15 7.44 -3.18 -1.95
N VAL A 16 7.64 -2.05 -1.29
CA VAL A 16 6.62 -1.49 -0.41
C VAL A 16 5.72 -0.54 -1.17
N PHE A 17 4.42 -0.76 -1.06
CA PHE A 17 3.40 0.12 -1.59
C PHE A 17 2.72 0.81 -0.43
N GLU A 18 2.35 2.06 -0.65
CA GLU A 18 1.65 2.85 0.36
C GLU A 18 0.42 3.46 -0.25
N GLU A 19 -0.66 3.46 0.51
CA GLU A 19 -1.92 4.01 0.07
C GLU A 19 -2.27 5.21 0.92
N PHE A 20 -2.71 6.30 0.28
CA PHE A 20 -3.03 7.56 0.95
C PHE A 20 -4.41 8.02 0.53
N ASP A 21 -5.07 8.78 1.40
CA ASP A 21 -6.32 9.40 1.01
C ASP A 21 -6.01 10.75 0.34
N ILE A 22 -7.07 11.46 -0.06
CA ILE A 22 -6.90 12.70 -0.81
C ILE A 22 -6.28 13.81 0.04
N TYR A 23 -6.24 13.63 1.35
CA TYR A 23 -5.65 14.62 2.24
C TYR A 23 -4.20 14.28 2.56
N GLY A 24 -3.67 13.25 1.94
CA GLY A 24 -2.28 12.87 2.17
C GLY A 24 -2.07 11.99 3.38
N LYS A 25 -3.14 11.50 3.97
CA LYS A 25 -3.02 10.66 5.16
C LYS A 25 -2.80 9.21 4.74
N LYS A 26 -1.82 8.58 5.35
CA LYS A 26 -1.51 7.19 5.03
C LYS A 26 -2.61 6.27 5.54
N ILE A 27 -3.09 5.40 4.65
CA ILE A 27 -4.16 4.48 4.98
C ILE A 27 -3.62 3.08 5.18
N SER A 28 -2.68 2.66 4.34
CA SER A 28 -2.16 1.30 4.44
C SER A 28 -0.77 1.22 3.86
N LYS A 29 -0.10 0.12 4.17
CA LYS A 29 1.22 -0.17 3.66
C LYS A 29 1.26 -1.66 3.36
N ILE A 30 1.73 -2.01 2.18
CA ILE A 30 1.72 -3.39 1.72
C ILE A 30 3.07 -3.70 1.13
N LYS A 31 3.64 -4.84 1.49
CA LYS A 31 4.89 -5.27 0.88
C LYS A 31 4.62 -6.39 -0.10
N TYR A 32 5.11 -6.20 -1.32
CA TYR A 32 4.95 -7.17 -2.38
C TYR A 32 6.30 -7.78 -2.75
N ASN A 33 6.26 -9.00 -3.21
CA ASN A 33 7.41 -9.64 -3.83
C ASN A 33 6.91 -10.33 -5.08
N GLU A 34 7.25 -9.74 -6.25
CA GLU A 34 6.84 -10.30 -7.53
C GLU A 34 5.32 -10.53 -7.59
N GLY A 35 4.58 -9.51 -7.15
CA GLY A 35 3.12 -9.56 -7.23
C GLY A 35 2.46 -10.27 -6.06
N ILE A 36 3.24 -10.85 -5.16
CA ILE A 36 2.71 -11.59 -4.02
C ILE A 36 2.82 -10.72 -2.78
N ILE A 37 1.73 -10.63 -2.02
CA ILE A 37 1.72 -9.85 -0.80
C ILE A 37 2.43 -10.62 0.29
N LEU A 38 3.49 -10.03 0.85
CA LEU A 38 4.21 -10.64 1.96
C LEU A 38 3.60 -10.24 3.29
N TRP A 39 3.17 -8.98 3.40
CA TRP A 39 2.47 -8.53 4.59
C TRP A 39 1.79 -7.20 4.25
N GLU A 40 0.83 -6.83 5.08
CA GLU A 40 0.18 -5.55 4.93
C GLU A 40 -0.18 -5.00 6.29
N LYS A 41 -0.25 -3.68 6.36
CA LYS A 41 -0.55 -2.99 7.59
C LYS A 41 -1.61 -1.94 7.31
N ASP A 42 -2.62 -1.90 8.16
CA ASP A 42 -3.73 -0.98 8.01
C ASP A 42 -3.55 0.14 9.03
N TYR A 43 -3.55 1.37 8.54
CA TYR A 43 -3.35 2.54 9.41
C TYR A 43 -4.65 3.23 9.76
N THR A 44 -5.77 2.81 9.17
CA THR A 44 -7.03 3.41 9.52
C THR A 44 -7.40 2.98 10.92
N GLU A 45 -7.98 3.90 11.67
CA GLU A 45 -8.39 3.57 13.01
C GLU A 45 -9.68 2.79 13.00
N LYS A 46 -9.75 1.84 13.90
CA LYS A 46 -10.95 1.06 14.07
C LYS A 46 -11.48 1.29 15.45
N TYR A 47 -12.76 1.53 15.55
CA TYR A 47 -13.39 1.77 16.83
C TYR A 47 -14.32 0.65 17.16
N HIS A 48 -14.46 0.42 18.41
CA HIS A 48 -15.21 -0.72 18.88
C HIS A 48 -16.23 -0.31 19.91
#